data_2646855350d61bfa4828af37b97f71e2
#
_entry.id   2646855350d61bfa4828af37b97f71e2
#
_cell.length_a   1.000
_cell.length_b   1.000
_cell.length_c   1.000
_cell.angle_alpha   90.00
_cell.angle_beta   90.00
_cell.angle_gamma   90.00
#
_symmetry.space_group_name_H-M   'P 1'
#
loop_
_entity.id
_entity.type
_entity.pdbx_description
1 polymer ?
#
loop_
_entity_poly.entity_id
_entity_poly.type
_entity_poly.pdbx_seq_one_letter_code
_entity_poly.pdbx_strand_id
1 'polypeptide(L)'
;MRRVLALASGAEARLTNEHGALAVVLVNGGTARAVPGTWSATSELLTDALAPGFPGVTFAEVRYRVKTWNELPSCMADAEAALDLVDAAGAERTLLVGFSMGGAVSIGVAAHPTVDAVVGLAPWIPARLPVDGLVGKRLDVIHGAWDRWLPGIPGVSPTVSRQGFDRARALGVGGSYTLIPRGLHGAAVRRPSGELQPLPGWRAWVEHTRVALQRFVAGPAPSPAPA
;
A
#
# COMPACT_ATOMS: atom_id res chain seq x y z
N MET A 1 -16.59 -13.11 3.40
CA MET A 1 -17.01 -12.33 4.59
C MET A 1 -15.78 -11.60 5.12
N ARG A 2 -15.88 -10.34 5.53
CA ARG A 2 -14.74 -9.61 6.10
C ARG A 2 -14.73 -9.77 7.61
N ARG A 3 -13.57 -10.12 8.19
CA ARG A 3 -13.39 -10.27 9.63
C ARG A 3 -12.45 -9.19 10.15
N VAL A 4 -12.83 -8.49 11.22
CA VAL A 4 -12.00 -7.49 11.89
C VAL A 4 -11.33 -8.12 13.09
N LEU A 5 -10.03 -7.93 13.21
CA LEU A 5 -9.18 -8.42 14.29
C LEU A 5 -8.42 -7.25 14.94
N ALA A 6 -8.27 -7.29 16.25
CA ALA A 6 -7.35 -6.42 16.96
C ALA A 6 -5.91 -6.88 16.73
N LEU A 7 -5.01 -5.94 16.47
CA LEU A 7 -3.58 -6.17 16.32
C LEU A 7 -2.86 -6.00 17.67
N ALA A 8 -1.67 -6.58 17.79
CA ALA A 8 -0.84 -6.47 19.01
C ALA A 8 -0.50 -5.01 19.35
N SER A 9 -0.43 -4.12 18.36
CA SER A 9 -0.24 -2.68 18.57
C SER A 9 -1.46 -1.96 19.15
N GLY A 10 -2.64 -2.58 19.16
CA GLY A 10 -3.92 -1.97 19.47
C GLY A 10 -4.63 -1.33 18.27
N ALA A 11 -4.06 -1.41 17.08
CA ALA A 11 -4.71 -1.11 15.82
C ALA A 11 -5.67 -2.24 15.40
N GLU A 12 -6.26 -2.16 14.22
CA GLU A 12 -7.13 -3.21 13.69
C GLU A 12 -6.74 -3.58 12.27
N ALA A 13 -6.92 -4.87 11.94
CA ALA A 13 -6.88 -5.37 10.57
C ALA A 13 -8.24 -5.94 10.17
N ARG A 14 -8.64 -5.71 8.92
CA ARG A 14 -9.84 -6.29 8.31
C ARG A 14 -9.41 -7.28 7.24
N LEU A 15 -9.67 -8.57 7.46
CA LEU A 15 -9.23 -9.65 6.59
C LEU A 15 -10.31 -10.05 5.58
N THR A 16 -9.86 -10.39 4.37
CA THR A 16 -10.66 -11.00 3.29
C THR A 16 -9.84 -12.14 2.68
N ASN A 17 -10.45 -13.29 2.37
CA ASN A 17 -9.78 -14.52 1.87
C ASN A 17 -8.67 -14.98 2.83
N GLU A 18 -9.03 -15.39 4.03
CA GLU A 18 -8.08 -15.84 5.05
C GLU A 18 -7.40 -17.18 4.67
N HIS A 19 -6.18 -17.41 5.19
CA HIS A 19 -5.42 -18.67 5.07
C HIS A 19 -4.68 -18.92 3.73
N GLY A 20 -4.22 -17.86 3.06
CA GLY A 20 -3.31 -18.00 1.91
C GLY A 20 -1.83 -17.92 2.31
N ALA A 21 -0.95 -18.68 1.61
CA ALA A 21 0.51 -18.50 1.71
C ALA A 21 0.98 -17.15 1.15
N LEU A 22 0.11 -16.42 0.46
CA LEU A 22 0.35 -15.07 -0.04
C LEU A 22 -0.58 -14.08 0.65
N ALA A 23 -0.05 -12.93 1.03
CA ALA A 23 -0.83 -11.86 1.62
C ALA A 23 -0.62 -10.51 0.90
N VAL A 24 -1.65 -9.67 0.93
CA VAL A 24 -1.60 -8.25 0.58
C VAL A 24 -1.98 -7.46 1.82
N VAL A 25 -1.06 -6.66 2.34
CA VAL A 25 -1.34 -5.75 3.46
C VAL A 25 -1.53 -4.34 2.92
N LEU A 26 -2.75 -3.79 3.08
CA LEU A 26 -3.11 -2.47 2.57
C LEU A 26 -3.02 -1.43 3.69
N VAL A 27 -2.18 -0.44 3.47
CA VAL A 27 -1.79 0.57 4.45
C VAL A 27 -2.35 1.93 4.06
N ASN A 28 -3.08 2.55 4.98
CA ASN A 28 -3.87 3.77 4.72
C ASN A 28 -3.02 5.06 4.65
N GLY A 29 -3.59 6.11 4.07
CA GLY A 29 -3.07 7.47 4.11
C GLY A 29 -3.19 8.12 5.50
N GLY A 30 -2.62 9.31 5.64
CA GLY A 30 -2.60 10.08 6.87
C GLY A 30 -3.24 11.45 6.75
N THR A 31 -3.16 12.21 7.84
CA THR A 31 -3.65 13.58 7.96
C THR A 31 -2.62 14.46 8.68
N ALA A 32 -2.74 15.80 8.58
CA ALA A 32 -1.86 16.72 9.29
C ALA A 32 -2.09 16.69 10.81
N ARG A 33 -3.34 16.55 11.22
CA ARG A 33 -3.71 16.43 12.63
C ARG A 33 -3.78 14.96 13.03
N ALA A 34 -3.34 14.64 14.23
CA ALA A 34 -3.55 13.32 14.80
C ALA A 34 -5.05 13.09 15.02
N VAL A 35 -5.59 12.08 14.34
CA VAL A 35 -7.01 11.70 14.46
C VAL A 35 -7.12 10.18 14.57
N PRO A 36 -8.18 9.64 15.18
CA PRO A 36 -8.42 8.20 15.18
C PRO A 36 -8.37 7.61 13.77
N GLY A 37 -7.83 6.42 13.63
CA GLY A 37 -7.74 5.72 12.36
C GLY A 37 -9.12 5.44 11.76
N THR A 38 -9.19 5.44 10.44
CA THR A 38 -10.38 5.10 9.67
C THR A 38 -10.02 4.09 8.59
N TRP A 39 -10.96 3.29 8.13
CA TRP A 39 -10.77 2.45 6.96
C TRP A 39 -10.55 3.30 5.71
N SER A 40 -9.57 2.94 4.90
CA SER A 40 -9.26 3.63 3.65
C SER A 40 -10.30 3.32 2.58
N ALA A 41 -10.93 4.36 2.02
CA ALA A 41 -11.86 4.18 0.90
C ALA A 41 -11.15 3.60 -0.34
N THR A 42 -9.91 4.03 -0.62
CA THR A 42 -9.11 3.50 -1.73
C THR A 42 -8.75 2.03 -1.50
N SER A 43 -8.28 1.64 -0.30
CA SER A 43 -7.95 0.25 0.01
C SER A 43 -9.17 -0.65 -0.07
N GLU A 44 -10.30 -0.20 0.47
CA GLU A 44 -11.56 -0.95 0.43
C GLU A 44 -12.05 -1.21 -0.99
N LEU A 45 -12.05 -0.17 -1.85
CA LEU A 45 -12.41 -0.32 -3.26
C LEU A 45 -11.47 -1.30 -3.98
N LEU A 46 -10.16 -1.24 -3.71
CA LEU A 46 -9.19 -2.16 -4.30
C LEU A 46 -9.41 -3.60 -3.82
N THR A 47 -9.63 -3.81 -2.53
CA THR A 47 -9.93 -5.14 -1.97
C THR A 47 -11.20 -5.72 -2.61
N ASP A 48 -12.29 -4.92 -2.71
CA ASP A 48 -13.53 -5.36 -3.34
C ASP A 48 -13.35 -5.76 -4.80
N ALA A 49 -12.52 -5.01 -5.54
CA ALA A 49 -12.31 -5.25 -6.96
C ALA A 49 -11.30 -6.38 -7.24
N LEU A 50 -10.37 -6.66 -6.33
CA LEU A 50 -9.27 -7.59 -6.58
C LEU A 50 -9.46 -8.94 -5.89
N ALA A 51 -9.91 -8.98 -4.63
CA ALA A 51 -9.97 -10.21 -3.85
C ALA A 51 -10.79 -11.35 -4.51
N PRO A 52 -11.89 -11.09 -5.23
CA PRO A 52 -12.61 -12.16 -5.93
C PRO A 52 -11.78 -12.87 -7.00
N GLY A 53 -10.84 -12.18 -7.63
CA GLY A 53 -9.94 -12.73 -8.65
C GLY A 53 -8.70 -13.43 -8.08
N PHE A 54 -8.47 -13.35 -6.77
CA PHE A 54 -7.31 -13.91 -6.07
C PHE A 54 -7.72 -14.65 -4.80
N PRO A 55 -8.53 -15.71 -4.88
CA PRO A 55 -9.08 -16.40 -3.70
C PRO A 55 -8.01 -17.02 -2.80
N GLY A 56 -6.82 -17.32 -3.32
CA GLY A 56 -5.68 -17.85 -2.56
C GLY A 56 -4.78 -16.78 -1.93
N VAL A 57 -5.18 -15.51 -1.99
CA VAL A 57 -4.42 -14.39 -1.41
C VAL A 57 -5.22 -13.78 -0.27
N THR A 58 -4.62 -13.68 0.91
CA THR A 58 -5.19 -12.98 2.05
C THR A 58 -5.05 -11.46 1.86
N PHE A 59 -6.14 -10.71 1.97
CA PHE A 59 -6.11 -9.24 1.98
C PHE A 59 -6.33 -8.74 3.40
N ALA A 60 -5.39 -7.96 3.92
CA ALA A 60 -5.43 -7.35 5.25
C ALA A 60 -5.41 -5.82 5.13
N GLU A 61 -6.54 -5.17 5.37
CA GLU A 61 -6.63 -3.70 5.40
C GLU A 61 -6.33 -3.21 6.82
N VAL A 62 -5.40 -2.27 6.96
CA VAL A 62 -4.99 -1.73 8.27
C VAL A 62 -5.77 -0.47 8.62
N ARG A 63 -6.34 -0.44 9.83
CA ARG A 63 -6.87 0.76 10.47
C ARG A 63 -5.97 1.15 11.63
N TYR A 64 -5.19 2.21 11.47
CA TYR A 64 -4.30 2.70 12.52
C TYR A 64 -5.04 3.07 13.80
N ARG A 65 -4.35 3.03 14.94
CA ARG A 65 -4.83 3.63 16.20
C ARG A 65 -5.03 5.14 16.02
N VAL A 66 -3.98 5.78 15.52
CA VAL A 66 -3.95 7.22 15.19
C VAL A 66 -3.28 7.38 13.84
N LYS A 67 -3.90 8.14 12.93
CA LYS A 67 -3.31 8.44 11.63
C LYS A 67 -2.83 9.89 11.58
N THR A 68 -1.53 10.07 11.35
CA THR A 68 -0.92 11.37 11.10
C THR A 68 0.46 11.18 10.49
N TRP A 69 0.84 12.07 9.56
CA TRP A 69 2.20 12.02 9.01
C TRP A 69 3.26 12.60 9.96
N ASN A 70 2.85 13.20 11.09
CA ASN A 70 3.77 13.72 12.10
C ASN A 70 4.29 12.62 13.05
N GLU A 71 3.64 11.46 13.10
CA GLU A 71 3.97 10.33 13.96
C GLU A 71 4.06 9.02 13.16
N LEU A 72 4.84 9.02 12.08
CA LEU A 72 5.05 7.82 11.24
C LEU A 72 5.44 6.57 12.03
N PRO A 73 6.30 6.62 13.07
CA PRO A 73 6.66 5.42 13.84
C PRO A 73 5.46 4.67 14.43
N SER A 74 4.42 5.40 14.90
CA SER A 74 3.20 4.77 15.40
C SER A 74 2.44 4.04 14.29
N CYS A 75 2.34 4.64 13.09
CA CYS A 75 1.70 4.00 11.94
C CYS A 75 2.53 2.82 11.41
N MET A 76 3.86 2.88 11.50
CA MET A 76 4.75 1.77 11.15
C MET A 76 4.54 0.59 12.10
N ALA A 77 4.50 0.82 13.42
CA ALA A 77 4.22 -0.23 14.40
C ALA A 77 2.85 -0.91 14.16
N ASP A 78 1.84 -0.14 13.72
CA ASP A 78 0.52 -0.70 13.38
C ASP A 78 0.58 -1.56 12.09
N ALA A 79 1.40 -1.16 11.11
CA ALA A 79 1.62 -1.93 9.88
C ALA A 79 2.46 -3.18 10.13
N GLU A 80 3.50 -3.11 10.96
CA GLU A 80 4.30 -4.27 11.40
C GLU A 80 3.43 -5.30 12.11
N ALA A 81 2.58 -4.88 13.04
CA ALA A 81 1.65 -5.78 13.72
C ALA A 81 0.66 -6.46 12.75
N ALA A 82 0.33 -5.83 11.63
CA ALA A 82 -0.47 -6.47 10.58
C ALA A 82 0.34 -7.46 9.74
N LEU A 83 1.64 -7.20 9.51
CA LEU A 83 2.55 -8.15 8.88
C LEU A 83 2.74 -9.39 9.78
N ASP A 84 3.00 -9.20 11.08
CA ASP A 84 3.10 -10.27 12.05
C ASP A 84 1.82 -11.14 12.11
N LEU A 85 0.64 -10.49 12.01
CA LEU A 85 -0.64 -11.20 11.98
C LEU A 85 -0.77 -12.13 10.76
N VAL A 86 -0.42 -11.65 9.56
CA VAL A 86 -0.55 -12.48 8.35
C VAL A 86 0.55 -13.54 8.29
N ASP A 87 1.75 -13.26 8.79
CA ASP A 87 2.85 -14.23 8.96
C ASP A 87 2.43 -15.36 9.90
N ALA A 88 1.94 -15.04 11.10
CA ALA A 88 1.42 -16.01 12.06
C ALA A 88 0.23 -16.83 11.51
N ALA A 89 -0.52 -16.27 10.54
CA ALA A 89 -1.59 -16.98 9.84
C ALA A 89 -1.10 -17.85 8.67
N GLY A 90 0.23 -17.90 8.42
CA GLY A 90 0.86 -18.77 7.43
C GLY A 90 1.19 -18.08 6.09
N ALA A 91 1.17 -16.76 6.02
CA ALA A 91 1.63 -16.05 4.84
C ALA A 91 3.16 -16.07 4.73
N GLU A 92 3.69 -16.76 3.73
CA GLU A 92 5.12 -16.85 3.46
C GLU A 92 5.66 -15.62 2.74
N ARG A 93 4.80 -14.97 1.93
CA ARG A 93 5.16 -13.80 1.12
C ARG A 93 4.07 -12.73 1.21
N THR A 94 4.48 -11.48 1.34
CA THR A 94 3.58 -10.34 1.47
C THR A 94 3.87 -9.24 0.46
N LEU A 95 2.80 -8.74 -0.18
CA LEU A 95 2.79 -7.50 -0.94
C LEU A 95 2.24 -6.37 -0.05
N LEU A 96 3.04 -5.34 0.21
CA LEU A 96 2.54 -4.11 0.83
C LEU A 96 1.91 -3.20 -0.23
N VAL A 97 0.72 -2.68 0.05
CA VAL A 97 0.04 -1.69 -0.80
C VAL A 97 -0.21 -0.43 0.02
N GLY A 98 0.62 0.60 -0.17
CA GLY A 98 0.58 1.82 0.62
C GLY A 98 -0.04 3.00 -0.12
N PHE A 99 -1.14 3.56 0.40
CA PHE A 99 -1.78 4.74 -0.16
C PHE A 99 -1.27 6.03 0.51
N SER A 100 -0.83 7.02 -0.27
CA SER A 100 -0.42 8.35 0.24
C SER A 100 0.69 8.23 1.31
N MET A 101 0.47 8.68 2.55
CA MET A 101 1.35 8.44 3.71
C MET A 101 1.63 6.95 3.91
N GLY A 102 0.66 6.08 3.62
CA GLY A 102 0.84 4.63 3.67
C GLY A 102 1.97 4.13 2.78
N GLY A 103 2.33 4.87 1.73
CA GLY A 103 3.53 4.59 0.94
C GLY A 103 4.81 4.74 1.75
N ALA A 104 4.93 5.82 2.55
CA ALA A 104 6.06 6.00 3.47
C ALA A 104 6.10 4.91 4.55
N VAL A 105 4.94 4.59 5.13
CA VAL A 105 4.82 3.52 6.13
C VAL A 105 5.24 2.17 5.53
N SER A 106 4.70 1.80 4.35
CA SER A 106 5.05 0.55 3.67
C SER A 106 6.55 0.43 3.36
N ILE A 107 7.19 1.52 2.94
CA ILE A 107 8.63 1.55 2.71
C ILE A 107 9.40 1.40 4.04
N GLY A 108 8.93 2.07 5.11
CA GLY A 108 9.57 2.02 6.41
C GLY A 108 9.56 0.62 7.05
N VAL A 109 8.52 -0.18 6.79
CA VAL A 109 8.41 -1.57 7.30
C VAL A 109 8.79 -2.63 6.26
N ALA A 110 9.31 -2.21 5.09
CA ALA A 110 9.64 -3.13 4.01
C ALA A 110 10.74 -4.14 4.37
N ALA A 111 11.55 -3.88 5.39
CA ALA A 111 12.56 -4.81 5.88
C ALA A 111 11.99 -6.08 6.52
N HIS A 112 10.69 -6.13 6.83
CA HIS A 112 10.04 -7.33 7.37
C HIS A 112 10.31 -8.56 6.48
N PRO A 113 10.64 -9.74 7.06
CA PRO A 113 11.10 -10.92 6.33
C PRO A 113 10.13 -11.40 5.23
N THR A 114 8.82 -11.36 5.48
CA THR A 114 7.80 -11.83 4.52
C THR A 114 7.55 -10.86 3.38
N VAL A 115 7.99 -9.59 3.47
CA VAL A 115 7.72 -8.58 2.44
C VAL A 115 8.62 -8.80 1.23
N ASP A 116 8.02 -9.06 0.07
CA ASP A 116 8.71 -9.21 -1.23
C ASP A 116 8.63 -7.95 -2.09
N ALA A 117 7.52 -7.23 -1.97
CA ALA A 117 7.28 -6.08 -2.84
C ALA A 117 6.40 -5.01 -2.16
N VAL A 118 6.54 -3.80 -2.65
CA VAL A 118 5.73 -2.64 -2.25
C VAL A 118 5.08 -2.03 -3.49
N VAL A 119 3.78 -1.78 -3.43
CA VAL A 119 3.03 -0.94 -4.37
C VAL A 119 2.67 0.36 -3.68
N GLY A 120 3.23 1.47 -4.13
CA GLY A 120 2.86 2.80 -3.67
C GLY A 120 1.76 3.40 -4.53
N LEU A 121 0.61 3.70 -3.94
CA LEU A 121 -0.52 4.38 -4.57
C LEU A 121 -0.48 5.87 -4.20
N ALA A 122 -0.15 6.74 -5.15
CA ALA A 122 0.12 8.16 -4.88
C ALA A 122 1.04 8.35 -3.66
N PRO A 123 2.16 7.61 -3.53
CA PRO A 123 2.88 7.48 -2.29
C PRO A 123 3.60 8.79 -1.93
N TRP A 124 3.54 9.16 -0.66
CA TRP A 124 4.40 10.18 -0.10
C TRP A 124 5.75 9.56 0.26
N ILE A 125 6.81 9.92 -0.50
CA ILE A 125 8.17 9.40 -0.29
C ILE A 125 9.12 10.60 -0.10
N PRO A 126 9.10 11.24 1.08
CA PRO A 126 9.91 12.43 1.32
C PRO A 126 11.41 12.12 1.29
N ALA A 127 12.24 13.13 0.99
CA ALA A 127 13.69 12.96 0.84
C ALA A 127 14.37 12.32 2.06
N ARG A 128 13.84 12.61 3.27
CA ARG A 128 14.38 12.09 4.55
C ARG A 128 13.98 10.62 4.84
N LEU A 129 13.02 10.04 4.09
CA LEU A 129 12.62 8.65 4.32
C LEU A 129 13.71 7.71 3.79
N PRO A 130 14.29 6.83 4.63
CA PRO A 130 15.20 5.79 4.17
C PRO A 130 14.47 4.85 3.21
N VAL A 131 15.17 4.39 2.16
CA VAL A 131 14.63 3.45 1.16
C VAL A 131 15.47 2.17 1.04
N ASP A 132 16.45 2.02 1.90
CA ASP A 132 17.37 0.88 1.96
C ASP A 132 16.66 -0.43 2.34
N GLY A 133 15.59 -0.38 3.14
CA GLY A 133 14.75 -1.54 3.44
C GLY A 133 14.09 -2.19 2.20
N LEU A 134 14.14 -1.51 1.05
CA LEU A 134 13.66 -2.05 -0.23
C LEU A 134 14.74 -2.85 -1.01
N VAL A 135 15.98 -2.88 -0.56
CA VAL A 135 17.07 -3.63 -1.25
C VAL A 135 16.68 -5.11 -1.29
N GLY A 136 16.81 -5.73 -2.47
CA GLY A 136 16.38 -7.11 -2.72
C GLY A 136 14.86 -7.28 -2.93
N LYS A 137 14.09 -6.20 -2.87
CA LYS A 137 12.63 -6.21 -3.06
C LYS A 137 12.24 -5.43 -4.32
N ARG A 138 10.94 -5.33 -4.57
CA ARG A 138 10.38 -4.60 -5.70
C ARG A 138 9.55 -3.41 -5.22
N LEU A 139 9.68 -2.25 -5.88
CA LEU A 139 8.85 -1.07 -5.69
C LEU A 139 8.11 -0.72 -6.98
N ASP A 140 6.80 -0.87 -7.02
CA ASP A 140 5.96 -0.32 -8.09
C ASP A 140 5.23 0.92 -7.59
N VAL A 141 5.31 2.04 -8.31
CA VAL A 141 4.62 3.29 -7.98
C VAL A 141 3.54 3.55 -9.02
N ILE A 142 2.32 3.79 -8.55
CA ILE A 142 1.17 4.20 -9.36
C ILE A 142 0.73 5.56 -8.86
N HIS A 143 0.69 6.57 -9.72
CA HIS A 143 0.40 7.96 -9.32
C HIS A 143 -0.55 8.64 -10.29
N GLY A 144 -1.47 9.45 -9.78
CA GLY A 144 -2.35 10.26 -10.60
C GLY A 144 -1.62 11.48 -11.17
N ALA A 145 -1.67 11.71 -12.48
CA ALA A 145 -0.99 12.86 -13.10
C ALA A 145 -1.54 14.22 -12.66
N TRP A 146 -2.77 14.25 -12.17
CA TRP A 146 -3.42 15.46 -11.64
C TRP A 146 -3.41 15.52 -10.11
N ASP A 147 -2.72 14.60 -9.46
CA ASP A 147 -2.54 14.65 -8.03
C ASP A 147 -1.64 15.83 -7.66
N ARG A 148 -2.21 16.77 -6.97
CA ARG A 148 -1.52 17.96 -6.49
C ARG A 148 -2.19 18.45 -5.21
N TRP A 149 -1.40 19.09 -4.37
CA TRP A 149 -1.97 19.78 -3.22
C TRP A 149 -2.83 20.95 -3.67
N LEU A 150 -4.06 20.97 -3.22
CA LEU A 150 -4.99 22.10 -3.36
C LEU A 150 -5.44 22.52 -1.94
N PRO A 151 -5.77 23.80 -1.68
CA PRO A 151 -6.28 24.24 -0.38
C PRO A 151 -7.48 23.38 0.06
N GLY A 152 -7.33 22.72 1.24
CA GLY A 152 -8.35 21.81 1.79
C GLY A 152 -8.38 20.40 1.20
N ILE A 153 -7.59 20.09 0.16
CA ILE A 153 -7.48 18.76 -0.45
C ILE A 153 -6.01 18.38 -0.48
N PRO A 154 -5.52 17.67 0.56
CA PRO A 154 -4.13 17.24 0.57
C PRO A 154 -3.88 16.21 -0.53
N GLY A 155 -2.96 16.52 -1.41
CA GLY A 155 -2.44 15.62 -2.44
C GLY A 155 -0.93 15.43 -2.29
N VAL A 156 -0.38 14.50 -3.02
CA VAL A 156 1.07 14.28 -3.12
C VAL A 156 1.50 14.60 -4.55
N SER A 157 2.47 15.49 -4.70
CA SER A 157 3.01 15.77 -6.03
C SER A 157 3.67 14.52 -6.63
N PRO A 158 3.38 14.14 -7.89
CA PRO A 158 4.09 13.08 -8.59
C PRO A 158 5.62 13.25 -8.58
N THR A 159 6.11 14.49 -8.51
CA THR A 159 7.56 14.78 -8.40
C THR A 159 8.16 14.19 -7.13
N VAL A 160 7.47 14.31 -5.99
CA VAL A 160 7.95 13.78 -4.68
C VAL A 160 8.07 12.27 -4.71
N SER A 161 7.06 11.58 -5.22
CA SER A 161 7.10 10.12 -5.32
C SER A 161 8.10 9.65 -6.38
N ARG A 162 8.27 10.40 -7.49
CA ARG A 162 9.29 10.10 -8.51
C ARG A 162 10.69 10.18 -7.93
N GLN A 163 11.02 11.25 -7.23
CA GLN A 163 12.31 11.40 -6.57
C GLN A 163 12.60 10.27 -5.58
N GLY A 164 11.58 9.87 -4.80
CA GLY A 164 11.69 8.74 -3.89
C GLY A 164 11.91 7.40 -4.61
N PHE A 165 11.19 7.17 -5.70
CA PHE A 165 11.37 6.00 -6.57
C PHE A 165 12.79 5.98 -7.19
N ASP A 166 13.27 7.11 -7.70
CA ASP A 166 14.59 7.21 -8.32
C ASP A 166 15.71 6.95 -7.30
N ARG A 167 15.56 7.38 -6.01
CA ARG A 167 16.48 7.00 -4.93
C ARG A 167 16.51 5.48 -4.70
N ALA A 168 15.35 4.82 -4.66
CA ALA A 168 15.28 3.36 -4.55
C ALA A 168 15.94 2.66 -5.75
N ARG A 169 15.71 3.17 -6.97
CA ARG A 169 16.35 2.67 -8.19
C ARG A 169 17.87 2.80 -8.14
N ALA A 170 18.42 3.88 -7.58
CA ALA A 170 19.86 4.07 -7.41
C ALA A 170 20.50 3.02 -6.48
N LEU A 171 19.70 2.39 -5.59
CA LEU A 171 20.14 1.25 -4.75
C LEU A 171 19.91 -0.12 -5.42
N GLY A 172 19.56 -0.17 -6.70
CA GLY A 172 19.29 -1.42 -7.43
C GLY A 172 17.89 -2.00 -7.21
N VAL A 173 16.98 -1.30 -6.52
CA VAL A 173 15.59 -1.76 -6.32
C VAL A 173 14.87 -1.88 -7.65
N GLY A 174 14.33 -3.06 -7.96
CA GLY A 174 13.51 -3.30 -9.14
C GLY A 174 12.15 -2.61 -9.07
N GLY A 175 11.47 -2.41 -10.22
CA GLY A 175 10.10 -1.91 -10.21
C GLY A 175 9.74 -0.98 -11.35
N SER A 176 8.55 -0.39 -11.27
CA SER A 176 8.00 0.50 -12.30
C SER A 176 7.37 1.75 -11.69
N TYR A 177 7.31 2.81 -12.47
CA TYR A 177 6.62 4.06 -12.12
C TYR A 177 5.59 4.37 -13.19
N THR A 178 4.32 4.35 -12.81
CA THR A 178 3.17 4.54 -13.71
C THR A 178 2.42 5.81 -13.34
N LEU A 179 2.18 6.68 -14.34
CA LEU A 179 1.29 7.84 -14.22
C LEU A 179 -0.05 7.52 -14.85
N ILE A 180 -1.13 7.67 -14.07
CA ILE A 180 -2.50 7.58 -14.58
C ILE A 180 -2.89 8.94 -15.16
N PRO A 181 -3.14 9.06 -16.47
CA PRO A 181 -3.57 10.33 -17.08
C PRO A 181 -4.84 10.86 -16.40
N ARG A 182 -4.84 12.15 -16.02
CA ARG A 182 -5.95 12.79 -15.31
C ARG A 182 -6.35 12.12 -13.98
N GLY A 183 -5.54 11.17 -13.46
CA GLY A 183 -5.76 10.55 -12.17
C GLY A 183 -5.64 11.55 -11.02
N LEU A 184 -6.55 11.46 -10.05
CA LEU A 184 -6.57 12.24 -8.82
C LEU A 184 -5.81 11.52 -7.70
N HIS A 185 -5.90 12.04 -6.46
CA HIS A 185 -5.29 11.43 -5.28
C HIS A 185 -6.10 10.20 -4.80
N GLY A 186 -5.78 9.01 -5.32
CA GLY A 186 -6.44 7.74 -4.96
C GLY A 186 -7.62 7.35 -5.85
N ALA A 187 -8.23 6.22 -5.54
CA ALA A 187 -9.28 5.58 -6.34
C ALA A 187 -10.70 5.87 -5.83
N ALA A 188 -10.87 6.15 -4.54
CA ALA A 188 -12.18 6.40 -3.93
C ALA A 188 -12.10 7.33 -2.73
N VAL A 189 -13.22 7.95 -2.42
CA VAL A 189 -13.47 8.70 -1.17
C VAL A 189 -14.68 8.10 -0.45
N ARG A 190 -14.83 8.41 0.85
CA ARG A 190 -16.01 8.02 1.63
C ARG A 190 -16.88 9.25 1.84
N ARG A 191 -18.15 9.13 1.46
CA ARG A 191 -19.17 10.15 1.71
C ARG A 191 -19.50 10.24 3.20
N PRO A 192 -20.09 11.35 3.68
CA PRO A 192 -20.59 11.44 5.04
C PRO A 192 -21.61 10.35 5.41
N SER A 193 -22.34 9.81 4.43
CA SER A 193 -23.24 8.65 4.57
C SER A 193 -22.52 7.33 4.89
N GLY A 194 -21.19 7.28 4.78
CA GLY A 194 -20.39 6.06 4.89
C GLY A 194 -20.22 5.30 3.57
N GLU A 195 -20.92 5.69 2.52
CA GLU A 195 -20.85 5.05 1.20
C GLU A 195 -19.51 5.33 0.49
N LEU A 196 -18.97 4.32 -0.21
CA LEU A 196 -17.81 4.50 -1.09
C LEU A 196 -18.22 5.19 -2.38
N GLN A 197 -17.49 6.25 -2.72
CA GLN A 197 -17.61 6.93 -4.00
C GLN A 197 -16.32 6.76 -4.80
N PRO A 198 -16.34 5.96 -5.88
CA PRO A 198 -15.22 5.89 -6.80
C PRO A 198 -14.92 7.26 -7.43
N LEU A 199 -13.63 7.60 -7.54
CA LEU A 199 -13.17 8.81 -8.21
C LEU A 199 -13.02 8.60 -9.73
N PRO A 200 -13.05 9.66 -10.55
CA PRO A 200 -12.73 9.54 -11.98
C PRO A 200 -11.40 8.79 -12.18
N GLY A 201 -11.39 7.82 -13.10
CA GLY A 201 -10.19 7.03 -13.40
C GLY A 201 -9.90 5.88 -12.42
N TRP A 202 -10.75 5.58 -11.43
CA TRP A 202 -10.54 4.52 -10.44
C TRP A 202 -10.21 3.15 -11.05
N ARG A 203 -10.78 2.83 -12.25
CA ARG A 203 -10.49 1.56 -12.94
C ARG A 203 -9.01 1.41 -13.30
N ALA A 204 -8.32 2.50 -13.65
CA ALA A 204 -6.89 2.45 -13.93
C ALA A 204 -6.08 2.13 -12.64
N TRP A 205 -6.48 2.65 -11.49
CA TRP A 205 -5.88 2.28 -10.20
C TRP A 205 -6.02 0.79 -9.93
N VAL A 206 -7.22 0.24 -10.11
CA VAL A 206 -7.49 -1.21 -9.95
C VAL A 206 -6.64 -2.01 -10.92
N GLU A 207 -6.59 -1.63 -12.21
CA GLU A 207 -5.88 -2.40 -13.23
C GLU A 207 -4.37 -2.42 -13.01
N HIS A 208 -3.75 -1.27 -12.74
CA HIS A 208 -2.31 -1.23 -12.47
C HIS A 208 -1.94 -1.98 -11.16
N THR A 209 -2.81 -1.91 -10.14
CA THR A 209 -2.62 -2.71 -8.91
C THR A 209 -2.80 -4.20 -9.18
N ARG A 210 -3.77 -4.58 -10.03
CA ARG A 210 -3.96 -5.97 -10.48
C ARG A 210 -2.70 -6.53 -11.16
N VAL A 211 -2.11 -5.77 -12.08
CA VAL A 211 -0.88 -6.16 -12.78
C VAL A 211 0.29 -6.37 -11.80
N ALA A 212 0.43 -5.49 -10.82
CA ALA A 212 1.46 -5.65 -9.78
C ALA A 212 1.19 -6.89 -8.91
N LEU A 213 -0.07 -7.12 -8.52
CA LEU A 213 -0.47 -8.30 -7.74
C LEU A 213 -0.27 -9.60 -8.54
N GLN A 214 -0.58 -9.63 -9.83
CA GLN A 214 -0.32 -10.79 -10.70
C GLN A 214 1.16 -11.16 -10.75
N ARG A 215 2.05 -10.14 -10.87
CA ARG A 215 3.51 -10.37 -10.82
C ARG A 215 3.94 -10.92 -9.47
N PHE A 216 3.41 -10.38 -8.39
CA PHE A 216 3.70 -10.86 -7.04
C PHE A 216 3.28 -12.32 -6.86
N VAL A 217 2.08 -12.70 -7.30
CA VAL A 217 1.57 -14.08 -7.24
C VAL A 217 2.42 -15.03 -8.10
N ALA A 218 2.83 -14.61 -9.30
CA ALA A 218 3.70 -15.40 -10.17
C ALA A 218 5.09 -15.67 -9.57
N GLY A 219 5.50 -14.92 -8.56
CA GLY A 219 6.83 -15.03 -7.95
C GLY A 219 7.95 -14.35 -8.75
N PRO A 220 9.19 -14.41 -8.26
CA PRO A 220 10.36 -13.92 -8.99
C PRO A 220 10.51 -14.72 -10.28
N ALA A 221 10.88 -14.03 -11.37
CA ALA A 221 11.23 -14.72 -12.61
C ALA A 221 12.38 -15.71 -12.34
N PRO A 222 12.36 -16.93 -12.93
CA PRO A 222 13.47 -17.87 -12.78
C PRO A 222 14.77 -17.17 -13.21
N SER A 223 15.80 -17.26 -12.37
CA SER A 223 17.14 -16.78 -12.75
C SER A 223 17.54 -17.46 -14.06
N PRO A 224 18.11 -16.73 -15.04
CA PRO A 224 18.66 -17.39 -16.22
C PRO A 224 19.68 -18.44 -15.75
N ALA A 225 19.58 -19.65 -16.31
CA ALA A 225 20.54 -20.72 -16.03
C ALA A 225 21.97 -20.17 -16.29
N PRO A 226 22.97 -20.49 -15.42
CA PRO A 226 24.33 -20.12 -15.68
C PRO A 226 24.77 -20.71 -17.03
N ALA A 227 25.30 -19.85 -17.88
CA ALA A 227 25.82 -20.22 -19.20
C ALA A 227 27.07 -21.11 -19.09
#